data_1e06f3b1d7b60643555b69ee45669fd1
#
_entry.id   1e06f3b1d7b60643555b69ee45669fd1
#
_cell.length_a   1.000
_cell.length_b   1.000
_cell.length_c   1.000
_cell.angle_alpha   90.00
_cell.angle_beta   90.00
_cell.angle_gamma   90.00
#
_symmetry.space_group_name_H-M   'P 1'
#
loop_
_entity.id
_entity.type
_entity.pdbx_description
1 polymer ?
#
loop_
_entity_poly.entity_id
_entity_poly.type
_entity_poly.pdbx_seq_one_letter_code
_entity_poly.pdbx_strand_id
1 'polypeptide(L)'
;MSPIGVAFSLCLLLAVAQPAAATRSPSAFVQNAIYSNRITIFSKSYCPYCMRAKRIFKDLKENPFVVELDLREDGREIQGVLLDLVGRHTVPQVFVNGHHVGGSDDTKDALSNGQLHKLLVCWSCSTWKLLVQYTDKDAHSMIRCTRVVSSSC
;
A
#
# COMPACT_ATOMS: atom_id res chain seq x y z
N MET A 1 -27.13 24.28 56.99
CA MET A 1 -26.64 23.01 56.40
C MET A 1 -27.11 23.01 54.98
N SER A 2 -26.24 23.37 54.03
CA SER A 2 -26.57 23.65 52.62
C SER A 2 -26.34 22.39 51.74
N PRO A 3 -27.30 22.00 50.90
CA PRO A 3 -27.20 20.81 50.04
C PRO A 3 -26.59 21.18 48.66
N ILE A 4 -25.30 21.57 48.60
CA ILE A 4 -24.65 21.94 47.36
C ILE A 4 -23.59 20.90 46.92
N GLY A 5 -23.41 19.83 47.68
CA GLY A 5 -22.31 18.90 47.49
C GLY A 5 -22.60 17.67 46.59
N VAL A 6 -23.80 17.39 46.14
CA VAL A 6 -24.16 16.13 45.49
C VAL A 6 -24.34 16.23 43.98
N ALA A 7 -24.39 17.41 43.41
CA ALA A 7 -24.66 17.63 41.99
C ALA A 7 -23.41 17.51 41.08
N PHE A 8 -22.20 17.55 41.63
CA PHE A 8 -20.98 17.52 40.82
C PHE A 8 -20.39 16.11 40.57
N SER A 9 -20.91 15.10 41.26
CA SER A 9 -20.37 13.72 41.11
C SER A 9 -21.03 12.90 39.99
N LEU A 10 -22.12 13.36 39.41
CA LEU A 10 -22.87 12.58 38.42
C LEU A 10 -22.55 12.95 36.94
N CYS A 11 -21.73 13.97 36.72
CA CYS A 11 -21.40 14.42 35.35
C CYS A 11 -20.10 13.83 34.79
N LEU A 12 -19.37 13.00 35.55
CA LEU A 12 -18.06 12.47 35.13
C LEU A 12 -18.10 11.03 34.60
N LEU A 13 -19.28 10.46 34.38
CA LEU A 13 -19.46 9.05 34.00
C LEU A 13 -19.96 8.82 32.56
N LEU A 14 -19.99 9.83 31.70
CA LEU A 14 -20.59 9.69 30.36
C LEU A 14 -19.65 10.11 29.20
N ALA A 15 -18.37 9.82 29.30
CA ALA A 15 -17.48 10.01 28.12
C ALA A 15 -16.45 8.90 27.99
N VAL A 16 -16.87 7.65 28.12
CA VAL A 16 -16.15 6.56 27.45
C VAL A 16 -16.78 6.48 26.05
N ALA A 17 -16.43 7.43 25.19
CA ALA A 17 -16.57 7.26 23.76
C ALA A 17 -15.69 6.06 23.39
N GLN A 18 -16.30 4.89 23.27
CA GLN A 18 -15.64 3.74 22.70
C GLN A 18 -15.22 4.15 21.29
N PRO A 19 -13.93 4.02 20.90
CA PRO A 19 -13.58 4.16 19.51
C PRO A 19 -14.40 3.09 18.80
N ALA A 20 -15.37 3.54 18.01
CA ALA A 20 -16.04 2.68 17.05
C ALA A 20 -14.92 1.94 16.34
N ALA A 21 -14.88 0.61 16.46
CA ALA A 21 -13.98 -0.21 15.70
C ALA A 21 -14.16 0.24 14.26
N ALA A 22 -13.19 0.98 13.75
CA ALA A 22 -13.20 1.44 12.38
C ALA A 22 -13.14 0.16 11.55
N THR A 23 -14.30 -0.32 11.15
CA THR A 23 -14.42 -1.38 10.16
C THR A 23 -13.69 -0.83 8.94
N ARG A 24 -12.45 -1.25 8.77
CA ARG A 24 -11.61 -0.80 7.65
C ARG A 24 -12.35 -1.27 6.40
N SER A 25 -12.97 -0.33 5.69
CA SER A 25 -13.69 -0.68 4.47
C SER A 25 -12.73 -1.41 3.53
N PRO A 26 -13.17 -2.43 2.80
CA PRO A 26 -12.35 -3.15 1.83
C PRO A 26 -11.64 -2.21 0.86
N SER A 27 -12.30 -1.13 0.45
CA SER A 27 -11.71 -0.09 -0.40
C SER A 27 -10.54 0.63 0.27
N ALA A 28 -10.69 1.06 1.53
CA ALA A 28 -9.60 1.69 2.27
C ALA A 28 -8.43 0.73 2.50
N PHE A 29 -8.71 -0.56 2.73
CA PHE A 29 -7.68 -1.58 2.84
C PHE A 29 -6.89 -1.74 1.53
N VAL A 30 -7.59 -1.86 0.39
CA VAL A 30 -6.96 -2.01 -0.94
C VAL A 30 -6.05 -0.80 -1.24
N GLN A 31 -6.55 0.41 -1.04
CA GLN A 31 -5.76 1.63 -1.26
C GLN A 31 -4.54 1.67 -0.34
N ASN A 32 -4.72 1.41 0.94
CA ASN A 32 -3.60 1.38 1.88
C ASN A 32 -2.57 0.30 1.50
N ALA A 33 -3.00 -0.90 1.13
CA ALA A 33 -2.11 -1.97 0.70
C ALA A 33 -1.28 -1.55 -0.52
N ILE A 34 -1.90 -0.91 -1.53
CA ILE A 34 -1.25 -0.50 -2.77
C ILE A 34 -0.24 0.64 -2.53
N TYR A 35 -0.60 1.65 -1.74
CA TYR A 35 0.23 2.85 -1.60
C TYR A 35 1.23 2.79 -0.44
N SER A 36 1.01 1.94 0.56
CA SER A 36 1.95 1.79 1.69
C SER A 36 3.04 0.75 1.43
N ASN A 37 2.92 -0.03 0.36
CA ASN A 37 3.89 -1.07 0.05
C ASN A 37 4.49 -0.85 -1.35
N ARG A 38 5.79 -1.10 -1.45
CA ARG A 38 6.51 -1.01 -2.72
C ARG A 38 5.95 -1.99 -3.76
N ILE A 39 5.64 -3.21 -3.32
CA ILE A 39 5.07 -4.27 -4.15
C ILE A 39 3.89 -4.87 -3.41
N THR A 40 2.73 -4.91 -4.04
CA THR A 40 1.53 -5.56 -3.51
C THR A 40 1.00 -6.58 -4.49
N ILE A 41 0.71 -7.78 -4.00
CA ILE A 41 0.14 -8.87 -4.81
C ILE A 41 -1.15 -9.33 -4.14
N PHE A 42 -2.28 -9.08 -4.78
CA PHE A 42 -3.54 -9.72 -4.39
C PHE A 42 -3.62 -11.09 -5.04
N SER A 43 -3.77 -12.12 -4.24
CA SER A 43 -3.50 -13.51 -4.57
C SER A 43 -4.57 -14.43 -4.00
N LYS A 44 -4.55 -15.70 -4.44
CA LYS A 44 -5.20 -16.81 -3.73
C LYS A 44 -4.16 -17.91 -3.53
N SER A 45 -4.16 -18.53 -2.35
CA SER A 45 -3.12 -19.46 -1.91
C SER A 45 -2.95 -20.68 -2.84
N TYR A 46 -4.04 -21.14 -3.42
CA TYR A 46 -4.08 -22.31 -4.32
C TYR A 46 -3.85 -21.99 -5.81
N CYS A 47 -3.71 -20.69 -6.17
CA CYS A 47 -3.66 -20.28 -7.56
C CYS A 47 -2.24 -20.44 -8.15
N PRO A 48 -2.05 -21.28 -9.22
CA PRO A 48 -0.72 -21.48 -9.80
C PRO A 48 -0.14 -20.23 -10.48
N TYR A 49 -0.99 -19.39 -11.06
CA TYR A 49 -0.58 -18.12 -11.64
C TYR A 49 -0.09 -17.14 -10.57
N CYS A 50 -0.72 -17.15 -9.38
CA CYS A 50 -0.26 -16.35 -8.25
C CYS A 50 1.11 -16.82 -7.76
N MET A 51 1.33 -18.13 -7.68
CA MET A 51 2.65 -18.68 -7.31
C MET A 51 3.73 -18.28 -8.29
N ARG A 52 3.41 -18.23 -9.61
CA ARG A 52 4.34 -17.78 -10.65
C ARG A 52 4.72 -16.33 -10.46
N ALA A 53 3.74 -15.43 -10.25
CA ALA A 53 4.01 -14.01 -9.99
C ALA A 53 4.87 -13.79 -8.74
N LYS A 54 4.56 -14.48 -7.63
CA LYS A 54 5.36 -14.42 -6.40
C LYS A 54 6.81 -14.87 -6.62
N ARG A 55 7.02 -15.91 -7.44
CA ARG A 55 8.35 -16.42 -7.77
C ARG A 55 9.19 -15.39 -8.51
N ILE A 56 8.62 -14.64 -9.44
CA ILE A 56 9.31 -13.55 -10.16
C ILE A 56 9.95 -12.57 -9.16
N PHE A 57 9.18 -12.11 -8.18
CA PHE A 57 9.70 -11.17 -7.18
C PHE A 57 10.72 -11.82 -6.23
N LYS A 58 10.54 -13.09 -5.88
CA LYS A 58 11.53 -13.83 -5.11
C LYS A 58 12.87 -13.94 -5.83
N ASP A 59 12.85 -14.21 -7.13
CA ASP A 59 14.06 -14.31 -7.97
C ASP A 59 14.76 -12.96 -8.08
N LEU A 60 14.00 -11.86 -8.08
CA LEU A 60 14.51 -10.48 -8.00
C LEU A 60 14.99 -10.08 -6.60
N LYS A 61 14.90 -10.97 -5.59
CA LYS A 61 15.21 -10.72 -4.18
C LYS A 61 14.36 -9.59 -3.58
N GLU A 62 13.18 -9.38 -4.12
CA GLU A 62 12.19 -8.43 -3.62
C GLU A 62 11.22 -9.15 -2.66
N ASN A 63 10.69 -8.40 -1.69
CA ASN A 63 9.74 -8.91 -0.70
C ASN A 63 8.37 -8.24 -0.88
N PRO A 64 7.46 -8.83 -1.67
CA PRO A 64 6.14 -8.26 -1.89
C PRO A 64 5.23 -8.43 -0.67
N PHE A 65 4.37 -7.45 -0.44
CA PHE A 65 3.22 -7.58 0.45
C PHE A 65 2.14 -8.41 -0.26
N VAL A 66 1.90 -9.62 0.24
CA VAL A 66 0.96 -10.57 -0.37
C VAL A 66 -0.33 -10.60 0.43
N VAL A 67 -1.46 -10.38 -0.24
CA VAL A 67 -2.79 -10.48 0.31
C VAL A 67 -3.48 -11.72 -0.27
N GLU A 68 -3.63 -12.76 0.55
CA GLU A 68 -4.34 -13.99 0.16
C GLU A 68 -5.83 -13.80 0.40
N LEU A 69 -6.58 -13.59 -0.68
CA LEU A 69 -8.02 -13.28 -0.62
C LEU A 69 -8.87 -14.45 -0.13
N ASP A 70 -8.42 -15.68 -0.40
CA ASP A 70 -9.10 -16.90 0.04
C ASP A 70 -8.98 -17.16 1.54
N LEU A 71 -7.99 -16.58 2.21
CA LEU A 71 -7.76 -16.71 3.64
C LEU A 71 -8.36 -15.56 4.46
N ARG A 72 -9.09 -14.65 3.83
CA ARG A 72 -9.69 -13.47 4.46
C ARG A 72 -11.20 -13.54 4.40
N GLU A 73 -11.87 -13.11 5.46
CA GLU A 73 -13.33 -13.00 5.52
C GLU A 73 -13.86 -11.98 4.50
N ASP A 74 -13.17 -10.85 4.34
CA ASP A 74 -13.50 -9.76 3.42
C ASP A 74 -12.89 -9.94 2.00
N GLY A 75 -12.31 -11.10 1.70
CA GLY A 75 -11.58 -11.33 0.45
C GLY A 75 -12.43 -11.18 -0.80
N ARG A 76 -13.73 -11.53 -0.73
CA ARG A 76 -14.69 -11.37 -1.84
C ARG A 76 -14.97 -9.88 -2.12
N GLU A 77 -15.14 -9.10 -1.07
CA GLU A 77 -15.36 -7.66 -1.16
C GLU A 77 -14.13 -6.94 -1.70
N ILE A 78 -12.95 -7.32 -1.22
CA ILE A 78 -11.66 -6.83 -1.77
C ILE A 78 -11.56 -7.15 -3.26
N GLN A 79 -11.95 -8.35 -3.68
CA GLN A 79 -11.93 -8.74 -5.10
C GLN A 79 -12.91 -7.91 -5.93
N GLY A 80 -14.06 -7.52 -5.36
CA GLY A 80 -14.99 -6.56 -5.97
C GLY A 80 -14.36 -5.18 -6.15
N VAL A 81 -13.72 -4.65 -5.12
CA VAL A 81 -12.99 -3.36 -5.20
C VAL A 81 -11.90 -3.40 -6.27
N LEU A 82 -11.18 -4.51 -6.38
CA LEU A 82 -10.16 -4.68 -7.43
C LEU A 82 -10.78 -4.69 -8.82
N LEU A 83 -11.95 -5.33 -9.00
CA LEU A 83 -12.68 -5.28 -10.26
C LEU A 83 -13.03 -3.85 -10.66
N ASP A 84 -13.55 -3.05 -9.72
CA ASP A 84 -13.89 -1.65 -9.96
C ASP A 84 -12.65 -0.80 -10.27
N LEU A 85 -11.51 -1.11 -9.63
CA LEU A 85 -10.28 -0.34 -9.78
C LEU A 85 -9.53 -0.64 -11.09
N VAL A 86 -9.43 -1.92 -11.48
CA VAL A 86 -8.58 -2.35 -12.60
C VAL A 86 -9.35 -3.06 -13.72
N GLY A 87 -10.67 -3.21 -13.60
CA GLY A 87 -11.52 -3.84 -14.61
C GLY A 87 -11.33 -5.36 -14.74
N ARG A 88 -10.63 -6.02 -13.80
CA ARG A 88 -10.31 -7.45 -13.83
C ARG A 88 -10.67 -8.13 -12.52
N HIS A 89 -11.42 -9.23 -12.59
CA HIS A 89 -11.81 -10.04 -11.43
C HIS A 89 -10.82 -11.19 -11.13
N THR A 90 -9.83 -11.38 -11.96
CA THR A 90 -8.87 -12.50 -11.84
C THR A 90 -7.75 -12.19 -10.85
N VAL A 91 -7.11 -13.24 -10.34
CA VAL A 91 -5.88 -13.16 -9.55
C VAL A 91 -4.74 -13.89 -10.28
N PRO A 92 -3.48 -13.44 -10.10
CA PRO A 92 -3.05 -12.36 -9.25
C PRO A 92 -3.37 -10.97 -9.83
N GLN A 93 -3.42 -9.94 -8.96
CA GLN A 93 -3.33 -8.54 -9.35
C GLN A 93 -2.09 -7.95 -8.69
N VAL A 94 -1.17 -7.46 -9.49
CA VAL A 94 0.16 -7.01 -9.07
C VAL A 94 0.25 -5.50 -9.19
N PHE A 95 0.70 -4.85 -8.13
CA PHE A 95 0.99 -3.42 -8.08
C PHE A 95 2.44 -3.20 -7.66
N VAL A 96 3.10 -2.27 -8.32
CA VAL A 96 4.46 -1.85 -8.00
C VAL A 96 4.49 -0.33 -7.89
N ASN A 97 4.86 0.20 -6.73
CA ASN A 97 4.87 1.63 -6.43
C ASN A 97 3.56 2.35 -6.75
N GLY A 98 2.43 1.71 -6.43
CA GLY A 98 1.10 2.22 -6.73
C GLY A 98 0.62 2.01 -8.17
N HIS A 99 1.48 1.57 -9.09
CA HIS A 99 1.12 1.31 -10.47
C HIS A 99 0.64 -0.13 -10.66
N HIS A 100 -0.50 -0.29 -11.32
CA HIS A 100 -1.01 -1.60 -11.67
C HIS A 100 -0.19 -2.21 -12.82
N VAL A 101 0.48 -3.32 -12.54
CA VAL A 101 1.26 -4.08 -13.54
C VAL A 101 0.36 -5.06 -14.30
N GLY A 102 -0.57 -5.69 -13.60
CA GLY A 102 -1.49 -6.67 -14.17
C GLY A 102 -1.44 -8.03 -13.50
N GLY A 103 -1.67 -9.09 -14.25
CA GLY A 103 -1.66 -10.47 -13.82
C GLY A 103 -0.28 -11.12 -13.90
N SER A 104 -0.25 -12.45 -13.87
CA SER A 104 0.98 -13.23 -13.91
C SER A 104 1.76 -13.05 -15.21
N ASP A 105 1.07 -13.07 -16.35
CA ASP A 105 1.71 -12.97 -17.66
C ASP A 105 2.14 -11.52 -17.91
N ASP A 106 1.30 -10.54 -17.57
CA ASP A 106 1.66 -9.11 -17.61
C ASP A 106 2.94 -8.82 -16.79
N THR A 107 3.06 -9.44 -15.60
CA THR A 107 4.25 -9.29 -14.74
C THR A 107 5.50 -9.90 -15.37
N LYS A 108 5.37 -11.07 -16.01
CA LYS A 108 6.47 -11.72 -16.74
C LYS A 108 6.93 -10.86 -17.92
N ASP A 109 5.97 -10.30 -18.67
CA ASP A 109 6.26 -9.45 -19.82
C ASP A 109 6.92 -8.14 -19.36
N ALA A 110 6.44 -7.54 -18.27
CA ALA A 110 7.06 -6.36 -17.66
C ALA A 110 8.49 -6.63 -17.17
N LEU A 111 8.80 -7.84 -16.71
CA LEU A 111 10.17 -8.25 -16.40
C LEU A 111 11.02 -8.34 -17.67
N SER A 112 10.50 -9.01 -18.70
CA SER A 112 11.24 -9.28 -19.94
C SER A 112 11.56 -8.00 -20.74
N ASN A 113 10.67 -7.02 -20.71
CA ASN A 113 10.85 -5.74 -21.40
C ASN A 113 11.54 -4.67 -20.54
N GLY A 114 11.94 -5.00 -19.31
CA GLY A 114 12.61 -4.09 -18.37
C GLY A 114 11.72 -3.05 -17.67
N GLN A 115 10.41 -3.05 -17.93
CA GLN A 115 9.46 -2.14 -17.30
C GLN A 115 9.39 -2.36 -15.78
N LEU A 116 9.41 -3.63 -15.34
CA LEU A 116 9.38 -3.98 -13.93
C LEU A 116 10.59 -3.39 -13.18
N HIS A 117 11.78 -3.45 -13.77
CA HIS A 117 12.99 -2.85 -13.18
C HIS A 117 12.87 -1.32 -13.05
N LYS A 118 12.32 -0.64 -14.07
CA LYS A 118 12.10 0.81 -14.02
C LYS A 118 11.16 1.19 -12.88
N LEU A 119 10.05 0.46 -12.74
CA LEU A 119 9.09 0.69 -11.65
C LEU A 119 9.73 0.47 -10.27
N LEU A 120 10.56 -0.55 -10.12
CA LEU A 120 11.23 -0.85 -8.85
C LEU A 120 12.27 0.21 -8.46
N VAL A 121 12.98 0.81 -9.40
CA VAL A 121 13.98 1.86 -9.14
C VAL A 121 13.32 3.17 -8.73
N CYS A 122 12.15 3.50 -9.26
CA CYS A 122 11.47 4.79 -9.02
C CYS A 122 11.08 5.01 -7.54
N TRP A 123 10.86 3.95 -6.75
CA TRP A 123 10.57 4.05 -5.32
C TRP A 123 11.72 4.64 -4.49
N SER A 124 12.95 4.29 -4.80
CA SER A 124 14.13 4.79 -4.09
C SER A 124 14.29 6.31 -4.23
N CYS A 125 13.81 6.88 -5.35
CA CYS A 125 13.86 8.32 -5.60
C CYS A 125 12.77 9.09 -4.80
N SER A 126 11.61 8.50 -4.56
CA SER A 126 10.50 9.16 -3.85
C SER A 126 10.72 9.23 -2.33
N THR A 127 11.32 8.19 -1.75
CA THR A 127 11.68 8.17 -0.31
C THR A 127 12.80 9.16 0.01
N TRP A 128 13.73 9.35 -0.90
CA TRP A 128 14.81 10.33 -0.75
C TRP A 128 14.27 11.77 -0.77
N LYS A 129 13.27 12.07 -1.59
CA LYS A 129 12.64 13.41 -1.63
C LYS A 129 11.98 13.80 -0.31
N LEU A 130 11.34 12.87 0.39
CA LEU A 130 10.73 13.13 1.69
C LEU A 130 11.76 13.35 2.80
N LEU A 131 12.87 12.62 2.78
CA LEU A 131 13.97 12.82 3.74
C LEU A 131 14.70 14.16 3.52
N VAL A 132 14.90 14.59 2.29
CA VAL A 132 15.55 15.88 1.97
C VAL A 132 14.65 17.06 2.37
N GLN A 133 13.34 16.96 2.25
CA GLN A 133 12.42 18.04 2.68
C GLN A 133 12.34 18.19 4.21
N TYR A 134 12.64 17.13 4.98
CA TYR A 134 12.61 17.19 6.44
C TYR A 134 13.88 17.78 7.06
N THR A 135 15.02 17.73 6.37
CA THR A 135 16.31 18.20 6.89
C THR A 135 16.65 19.64 6.54
N ASP A 136 15.83 20.33 5.69
CA ASP A 136 16.18 21.66 5.15
C ASP A 136 15.58 22.82 5.93
N LYS A 137 15.31 22.68 7.24
CA LYS A 137 14.92 23.84 8.06
C LYS A 137 16.07 24.52 8.81
N ASP A 138 17.29 23.93 8.85
CA ASP A 138 18.37 24.47 9.66
C ASP A 138 19.78 24.35 9.08
N ALA A 139 20.00 24.28 7.77
CA ALA A 139 21.35 24.27 7.23
C ALA A 139 21.47 25.08 5.93
N HIS A 140 21.98 26.29 6.08
CA HIS A 140 22.68 27.01 5.02
C HIS A 140 23.92 26.19 4.59
N SER A 141 23.76 25.28 3.68
CA SER A 141 24.86 24.69 2.94
C SER A 141 24.39 24.17 1.59
N MET A 142 24.91 24.83 0.59
CA MET A 142 24.75 24.61 -0.83
C MET A 142 25.27 23.23 -1.20
N ILE A 143 24.36 22.24 -1.36
CA ILE A 143 24.69 21.05 -2.14
C ILE A 143 24.00 21.16 -3.48
N ARG A 144 24.79 21.54 -4.48
CA ARG A 144 24.39 21.60 -5.88
C ARG A 144 24.19 20.18 -6.38
N CYS A 145 22.96 19.68 -6.30
CA CYS A 145 22.61 18.43 -6.94
C CYS A 145 22.48 18.68 -8.45
N THR A 146 23.47 18.26 -9.21
CA THR A 146 23.43 18.29 -10.67
C THR A 146 22.28 17.40 -11.14
N ARG A 147 21.31 18.06 -11.77
CA ARG A 147 20.15 17.48 -12.41
C ARG A 147 20.60 16.55 -13.55
N VAL A 148 20.70 15.24 -13.29
CA VAL A 148 20.61 14.27 -14.37
C VAL A 148 19.12 14.10 -14.67
N VAL A 149 18.63 14.95 -15.55
CA VAL A 149 17.30 14.77 -16.15
C VAL A 149 17.42 13.61 -17.13
N SER A 150 17.13 12.39 -16.67
CA SER A 150 16.70 11.35 -17.56
C SER A 150 15.18 11.48 -17.67
N SER A 151 14.72 12.07 -18.75
CA SER A 151 13.33 12.12 -19.15
C SER A 151 12.88 10.71 -19.49
N SER A 152 12.34 9.98 -18.55
CA SER A 152 11.50 8.78 -18.74
C SER A 152 11.10 8.24 -17.35
N CYS A 153 10.05 8.81 -16.78
CA CYS A 153 9.12 8.15 -15.86
C CYS A 153 7.72 8.36 -16.41
#